data_e8dd4acd1299af0542d0ea8100a85060
#
_entry.id   e8dd4acd1299af0542d0ea8100a85060
#
_cell.length_a   1.000
_cell.length_b   1.000
_cell.length_c   1.000
_cell.angle_alpha   90.00
_cell.angle_beta   90.00
_cell.angle_gamma   90.00
#
_symmetry.space_group_name_H-M   'P 1'
#
loop_
_entity.id
_entity.type
_entity.pdbx_description
1 polymer ?
#
loop_
_entity_poly.entity_id
_entity_poly.type
_entity_poly.pdbx_seq_one_letter_code
_entity_poly.pdbx_strand_id
1 'polypeptide(L)'
;FREDYKDLKLGDAGNVLYFKGYYNFEHLPDADENDGRKRVLYLYYVEGLHSEIFAEVDVVAAASRKFIKEVVEPTGKTAVFVPQFTNPERFKPVEKEADKAYPVLFVGSDHSGFGRKSVDYAVLSGVDLSVFGKFWEKTLPPEVLRGNFIENKDLNRYYASADIVLNDHREDMGYYGFVSNRIYDVTASGGFVFTDYLPEIAEVYGDSVATYKDYYEFREKIGYYLAHPEVRAAMAEKAKQITLANFTNDKAARIFDGIFKNIKK
;
A
#
# COMPACT_ATOMS: atom_id res chain seq x y z
N PHE A 1 3.75 16.52 0.94
CA PHE A 1 4.29 15.73 -0.18
C PHE A 1 3.72 16.11 -1.56
N ARG A 2 3.02 17.22 -1.74
CA ARG A 2 2.26 17.44 -2.98
C ARG A 2 2.67 18.62 -3.84
N GLU A 3 3.29 19.64 -3.29
CA GLU A 3 3.54 20.90 -4.04
C GLU A 3 5.02 21.20 -4.25
N ASP A 4 5.91 20.50 -3.55
CA ASP A 4 7.32 20.89 -3.44
C ASP A 4 8.26 20.20 -4.44
N TYR A 5 7.76 19.24 -5.24
CA TYR A 5 8.64 18.50 -6.17
C TYR A 5 9.06 19.28 -7.41
N LYS A 6 8.33 20.31 -7.81
CA LYS A 6 8.65 21.10 -8.99
C LYS A 6 9.88 21.99 -8.83
N ASP A 7 10.25 22.27 -7.55
CA ASP A 7 11.35 23.17 -7.21
C ASP A 7 12.44 22.49 -6.36
N LEU A 8 12.39 21.16 -6.20
CA LEU A 8 13.39 20.39 -5.48
C LEU A 8 14.68 20.34 -6.30
N LYS A 9 15.61 21.23 -5.97
CA LYS A 9 16.98 21.08 -6.40
C LYS A 9 17.65 20.04 -5.51
N LEU A 10 18.20 18.98 -6.11
CA LEU A 10 18.82 17.87 -5.41
C LEU A 10 20.08 18.25 -4.61
N GLY A 11 20.52 19.50 -4.64
CA GLY A 11 21.68 19.98 -3.91
C GLY A 11 22.93 19.12 -4.18
N ASP A 12 23.82 19.00 -3.19
CA ASP A 12 25.08 18.23 -3.27
C ASP A 12 24.94 16.75 -2.88
N ALA A 13 23.73 16.17 -2.91
CA ALA A 13 23.50 14.78 -2.55
C ALA A 13 24.24 13.82 -3.51
N GLY A 14 24.96 12.85 -2.96
CA GLY A 14 25.77 11.92 -3.74
C GLY A 14 24.96 10.84 -4.46
N ASN A 15 23.77 10.47 -3.99
CA ASN A 15 22.89 9.45 -4.54
C ASN A 15 21.43 9.91 -4.47
N VAL A 16 20.59 9.46 -5.43
CA VAL A 16 19.19 9.88 -5.52
C VAL A 16 18.27 8.66 -5.57
N LEU A 17 17.29 8.64 -4.69
CA LEU A 17 16.21 7.66 -4.68
C LEU A 17 14.90 8.35 -5.03
N TYR A 18 14.38 8.05 -6.21
CA TYR A 18 13.07 8.52 -6.66
C TYR A 18 11.99 7.55 -6.23
N PHE A 19 10.91 8.07 -5.64
CA PHE A 19 9.72 7.29 -5.31
C PHE A 19 8.61 7.61 -6.32
N LYS A 20 8.24 6.62 -7.15
CA LYS A 20 7.11 6.73 -8.06
C LYS A 20 5.88 6.10 -7.42
N GLY A 21 4.98 6.97 -6.97
CA GLY A 21 3.65 6.62 -6.54
C GLY A 21 2.59 7.02 -7.57
N TYR A 22 1.51 7.61 -7.10
CA TYR A 22 0.33 8.00 -7.88
C TYR A 22 0.57 9.09 -8.94
N TYR A 23 1.66 9.86 -8.83
CA TYR A 23 1.92 10.97 -9.76
C TYR A 23 2.72 10.52 -10.97
N ASN A 24 2.32 11.03 -12.14
CA ASN A 24 3.01 10.80 -13.40
C ASN A 24 4.23 11.71 -13.50
N PHE A 25 5.36 11.11 -13.80
CA PHE A 25 6.55 11.81 -14.25
C PHE A 25 6.76 11.43 -15.72
N GLU A 26 6.81 12.41 -16.60
CA GLU A 26 7.31 12.20 -17.97
C GLU A 26 8.85 12.07 -17.94
N HIS A 27 9.48 12.85 -17.04
CA HIS A 27 10.92 12.83 -16.76
C HIS A 27 11.16 12.93 -15.26
N LEU A 28 12.27 12.38 -14.79
CA LEU A 28 12.67 12.50 -13.40
C LEU A 28 13.24 13.90 -13.13
N PRO A 29 12.90 14.53 -11.99
CA PRO A 29 13.45 15.82 -11.63
C PRO A 29 15.00 15.76 -11.56
N ASP A 30 15.66 16.77 -12.15
CA ASP A 30 17.11 16.94 -12.13
C ASP A 30 17.92 15.67 -12.53
N ALA A 31 17.38 14.87 -13.47
CA ALA A 31 18.08 13.75 -14.07
C ALA A 31 19.13 14.22 -15.09
N ASP A 32 20.01 15.14 -14.71
CA ASP A 32 21.11 15.58 -15.56
C ASP A 32 22.16 14.45 -15.66
N GLU A 33 22.40 13.93 -16.87
CA GLU A 33 23.10 12.68 -17.13
C GLU A 33 24.57 12.70 -16.67
N ASN A 34 25.17 13.88 -16.47
CA ASN A 34 26.60 14.05 -16.27
C ASN A 34 27.05 14.40 -14.85
N ASP A 35 26.17 14.38 -13.87
CA ASP A 35 26.49 14.81 -12.52
C ASP A 35 27.22 13.74 -11.63
N GLY A 36 27.42 12.55 -12.17
CA GLY A 36 28.10 11.45 -11.47
C GLY A 36 27.29 10.78 -10.37
N ARG A 37 26.04 11.18 -10.11
CA ARG A 37 25.17 10.61 -9.08
C ARG A 37 24.67 9.23 -9.47
N LYS A 38 24.49 8.36 -8.47
CA LYS A 38 23.76 7.12 -8.61
C LYS A 38 22.27 7.36 -8.44
N ARG A 39 21.46 6.85 -9.35
CA ARG A 39 20.03 7.04 -9.38
C ARG A 39 19.29 5.73 -9.30
N VAL A 40 18.35 5.62 -8.36
CA VAL A 40 17.46 4.47 -8.20
C VAL A 40 16.03 4.97 -8.26
N LEU A 41 15.20 4.35 -9.12
CA LEU A 41 13.77 4.59 -9.18
C LEU A 41 13.04 3.48 -8.43
N TYR A 42 12.26 3.81 -7.40
CA TYR A 42 11.43 2.86 -6.69
C TYR A 42 9.96 2.99 -7.09
N LEU A 43 9.42 1.89 -7.62
CA LEU A 43 8.06 1.75 -8.11
C LEU A 43 7.22 0.95 -7.12
N TYR A 44 6.24 1.59 -6.48
CA TYR A 44 5.25 0.92 -5.63
C TYR A 44 3.83 1.10 -6.16
N TYR A 45 3.69 1.80 -7.28
CA TYR A 45 2.47 2.03 -8.02
C TYR A 45 2.80 2.36 -9.48
N VAL A 46 1.98 1.90 -10.43
CA VAL A 46 2.36 1.93 -11.85
C VAL A 46 1.39 2.68 -12.77
N GLU A 47 0.26 3.18 -12.26
CA GLU A 47 -0.64 3.99 -13.09
C GLU A 47 0.08 5.20 -13.67
N GLY A 48 -0.10 5.42 -14.98
CA GLY A 48 0.56 6.50 -15.71
C GLY A 48 2.09 6.41 -15.76
N LEU A 49 2.65 5.20 -15.62
CA LEU A 49 4.07 5.00 -15.77
C LEU A 49 4.44 4.95 -17.25
N HIS A 50 5.41 5.77 -17.63
CA HIS A 50 6.09 5.73 -18.92
C HIS A 50 7.43 5.03 -18.74
N SER A 51 7.66 3.94 -19.48
CA SER A 51 8.88 3.11 -19.32
C SER A 51 10.16 3.83 -19.76
N GLU A 52 10.03 4.90 -20.50
CA GLU A 52 11.14 5.74 -20.95
C GLU A 52 11.96 6.31 -19.79
N ILE A 53 11.32 6.56 -18.63
CA ILE A 53 12.01 7.04 -17.42
C ILE A 53 13.03 6.03 -16.87
N PHE A 54 12.95 4.76 -17.26
CA PHE A 54 13.94 3.76 -16.84
C PHE A 54 15.33 4.07 -17.39
N ALA A 55 15.43 4.76 -18.54
CA ALA A 55 16.69 5.19 -19.10
C ALA A 55 17.43 6.20 -18.19
N GLU A 56 16.68 6.96 -17.40
CA GLU A 56 17.17 8.07 -16.57
C GLU A 56 17.78 7.61 -15.23
N VAL A 57 17.75 6.30 -14.93
CA VAL A 57 18.24 5.75 -13.65
C VAL A 57 19.22 4.61 -13.87
N ASP A 58 20.05 4.32 -12.88
CA ASP A 58 20.96 3.17 -12.90
C ASP A 58 20.22 1.85 -12.62
N VAL A 59 19.27 1.88 -11.66
CA VAL A 59 18.52 0.70 -11.22
C VAL A 59 17.05 1.05 -11.03
N VAL A 60 16.17 0.15 -11.47
CA VAL A 60 14.73 0.17 -11.16
C VAL A 60 14.47 -0.79 -10.01
N ALA A 61 14.04 -0.29 -8.87
CA ALA A 61 13.50 -1.08 -7.78
C ALA A 61 11.98 -1.12 -7.90
N ALA A 62 11.33 -2.27 -7.71
CA ALA A 62 9.88 -2.34 -7.75
C ALA A 62 9.30 -3.28 -6.69
N ALA A 63 8.12 -2.94 -6.19
CA ALA A 63 7.41 -3.71 -5.19
C ALA A 63 6.59 -4.87 -5.76
N SER A 64 6.91 -5.30 -6.98
CA SER A 64 6.32 -6.45 -7.64
C SER A 64 7.35 -7.22 -8.44
N ARG A 65 7.46 -8.52 -8.18
CA ARG A 65 8.33 -9.44 -8.94
C ARG A 65 7.80 -9.67 -10.35
N LYS A 66 6.48 -9.77 -10.50
CA LYS A 66 5.84 -9.95 -11.81
C LYS A 66 6.07 -8.73 -12.70
N PHE A 67 5.89 -7.53 -12.15
CA PHE A 67 6.15 -6.28 -12.89
C PHE A 67 7.62 -6.18 -13.32
N ILE A 68 8.55 -6.52 -12.45
CA ILE A 68 9.98 -6.57 -12.80
C ILE A 68 10.16 -7.47 -14.02
N LYS A 69 9.68 -8.71 -13.96
CA LYS A 69 9.87 -9.71 -15.01
C LYS A 69 9.20 -9.34 -16.34
N GLU A 70 7.99 -8.81 -16.29
CA GLU A 70 7.17 -8.56 -17.49
C GLU A 70 7.43 -7.18 -18.12
N VAL A 71 7.85 -6.19 -17.33
CA VAL A 71 7.95 -4.80 -17.80
C VAL A 71 9.37 -4.26 -17.73
N VAL A 72 10.11 -4.47 -16.63
CA VAL A 72 11.43 -3.85 -16.47
C VAL A 72 12.51 -4.64 -17.18
N GLU A 73 12.61 -5.95 -16.93
CA GLU A 73 13.66 -6.80 -17.51
C GLU A 73 13.69 -6.77 -19.05
N PRO A 74 12.55 -6.76 -19.79
CA PRO A 74 12.56 -6.67 -21.24
C PRO A 74 13.23 -5.40 -21.81
N THR A 75 13.34 -4.34 -21.01
CA THR A 75 14.05 -3.11 -21.40
C THR A 75 15.57 -3.22 -21.27
N GLY A 76 16.09 -4.31 -20.73
CA GLY A 76 17.51 -4.50 -20.42
C GLY A 76 17.98 -3.74 -19.17
N LYS A 77 17.08 -3.09 -18.44
CA LYS A 77 17.43 -2.34 -17.23
C LYS A 77 17.64 -3.27 -16.03
N THR A 78 18.64 -2.98 -15.23
CA THR A 78 18.84 -3.67 -13.95
C THR A 78 17.66 -3.43 -13.02
N ALA A 79 17.07 -4.52 -12.53
CA ALA A 79 15.91 -4.48 -11.66
C ALA A 79 16.15 -5.19 -10.33
N VAL A 80 15.54 -4.66 -9.24
CA VAL A 80 15.63 -5.24 -7.90
C VAL A 80 14.24 -5.22 -7.24
N PHE A 81 13.83 -6.35 -6.67
CA PHE A 81 12.61 -6.42 -5.89
C PHE A 81 12.81 -5.77 -4.52
N VAL A 82 11.97 -4.77 -4.22
CA VAL A 82 11.88 -4.12 -2.91
C VAL A 82 10.41 -4.08 -2.52
N PRO A 83 9.96 -4.86 -1.53
CA PRO A 83 8.56 -4.86 -1.12
C PRO A 83 8.15 -3.48 -0.60
N GLN A 84 6.86 -3.18 -0.60
CA GLN A 84 6.36 -2.03 0.15
C GLN A 84 6.62 -2.22 1.64
N PHE A 85 6.61 -1.13 2.39
CA PHE A 85 7.00 -1.12 3.79
C PHE A 85 6.24 -0.07 4.58
N THR A 86 6.21 -0.23 5.89
CA THR A 86 5.59 0.68 6.84
C THR A 86 6.62 1.40 7.72
N ASN A 87 6.18 2.50 8.33
CA ASN A 87 6.96 3.17 9.37
C ASN A 87 6.43 2.75 10.75
N PRO A 88 7.14 1.89 11.52
CA PRO A 88 6.68 1.39 12.80
C PRO A 88 6.63 2.45 13.92
N GLU A 89 7.26 3.60 13.74
CA GLU A 89 7.10 4.73 14.66
C GLU A 89 5.73 5.40 14.51
N ARG A 90 5.16 5.37 13.31
CA ARG A 90 3.84 5.91 12.99
C ARG A 90 2.75 4.87 13.13
N PHE A 91 2.94 3.71 12.52
CA PHE A 91 1.98 2.60 12.51
C PHE A 91 2.40 1.58 13.57
N LYS A 92 1.94 1.80 14.78
CA LYS A 92 2.17 0.95 15.95
C LYS A 92 0.86 0.72 16.69
N PRO A 93 0.75 -0.38 17.46
CA PRO A 93 -0.41 -0.61 18.28
C PRO A 93 -0.63 0.53 19.26
N VAL A 94 -1.88 0.90 19.43
CA VAL A 94 -2.36 1.87 20.43
C VAL A 94 -3.57 1.32 21.13
N GLU A 95 -3.93 1.89 22.27
CA GLU A 95 -5.19 1.57 22.95
C GLU A 95 -6.37 1.83 22.02
N LYS A 96 -7.35 0.90 22.01
CA LYS A 96 -8.56 1.06 21.21
C LYS A 96 -9.41 2.23 21.72
N GLU A 97 -9.82 3.07 20.78
CA GLU A 97 -10.65 4.24 21.06
C GLU A 97 -12.10 3.96 20.66
N ALA A 98 -13.03 4.10 21.60
CA ALA A 98 -14.43 3.78 21.39
C ALA A 98 -15.08 4.58 20.25
N ASP A 99 -14.67 5.83 20.05
CA ASP A 99 -15.14 6.71 18.97
C ASP A 99 -14.57 6.36 17.60
N LYS A 100 -13.63 5.42 17.52
CA LYS A 100 -13.00 4.88 16.30
C LYS A 100 -13.20 3.37 16.13
N ALA A 101 -14.01 2.76 16.99
CA ALA A 101 -14.31 1.33 16.99
C ALA A 101 -15.40 0.99 15.95
N TYR A 102 -15.08 1.13 14.68
CA TYR A 102 -15.97 0.79 13.58
C TYR A 102 -16.00 -0.73 13.33
N PRO A 103 -17.18 -1.36 13.19
CA PRO A 103 -17.28 -2.78 12.83
C PRO A 103 -16.57 -3.10 11.52
N VAL A 104 -16.78 -2.28 10.49
CA VAL A 104 -16.06 -2.39 9.20
C VAL A 104 -15.62 -0.99 8.76
N LEU A 105 -14.33 -0.83 8.57
CA LEU A 105 -13.72 0.44 8.17
C LEU A 105 -13.06 0.33 6.79
N PHE A 106 -13.34 1.30 5.92
CA PHE A 106 -12.57 1.55 4.72
C PHE A 106 -12.01 2.98 4.71
N VAL A 107 -10.72 3.14 4.42
CA VAL A 107 -10.08 4.45 4.30
C VAL A 107 -9.49 4.57 2.90
N GLY A 108 -10.07 5.41 2.06
CA GLY A 108 -9.60 5.63 0.70
C GLY A 108 -10.64 6.35 -0.13
N SER A 109 -10.20 7.02 -1.21
CA SER A 109 -11.07 7.79 -2.11
C SER A 109 -11.47 6.96 -3.33
N ASP A 110 -12.65 7.27 -3.87
CA ASP A 110 -13.12 6.74 -5.15
C ASP A 110 -12.73 7.69 -6.29
N HIS A 111 -11.47 7.64 -6.71
CA HIS A 111 -10.97 8.46 -7.82
C HIS A 111 -11.51 8.02 -9.18
N SER A 112 -12.02 6.80 -9.30
CA SER A 112 -12.59 6.30 -10.54
C SER A 112 -14.03 6.76 -10.77
N GLY A 113 -14.77 7.04 -9.68
CA GLY A 113 -16.21 7.28 -9.71
C GLY A 113 -17.04 6.01 -9.97
N PHE A 114 -16.43 4.82 -9.91
CA PHE A 114 -17.07 3.51 -10.11
C PHE A 114 -17.12 2.65 -8.84
N GLY A 115 -16.73 3.23 -7.69
CA GLY A 115 -16.64 2.51 -6.44
C GLY A 115 -15.33 1.72 -6.27
N ARG A 116 -15.30 0.95 -5.20
CA ARG A 116 -14.21 0.05 -4.85
C ARG A 116 -14.81 -1.31 -4.50
N LYS A 117 -14.27 -2.36 -5.06
CA LYS A 117 -14.82 -3.73 -4.97
C LYS A 117 -15.10 -4.17 -3.53
N SER A 118 -14.19 -3.92 -2.59
CA SER A 118 -14.38 -4.26 -1.18
C SER A 118 -15.52 -3.48 -0.53
N VAL A 119 -15.68 -2.21 -0.91
CA VAL A 119 -16.74 -1.34 -0.40
C VAL A 119 -18.10 -1.76 -0.96
N ASP A 120 -18.17 -2.04 -2.27
CA ASP A 120 -19.40 -2.50 -2.92
C ASP A 120 -19.88 -3.83 -2.31
N TYR A 121 -18.94 -4.75 -2.07
CA TYR A 121 -19.25 -6.02 -1.42
C TYR A 121 -19.73 -5.86 0.02
N ALA A 122 -19.15 -4.91 0.77
CA ALA A 122 -19.59 -4.62 2.13
C ALA A 122 -21.00 -4.04 2.15
N VAL A 123 -21.31 -3.10 1.26
CA VAL A 123 -22.66 -2.54 1.10
C VAL A 123 -23.67 -3.62 0.74
N LEU A 124 -23.38 -4.46 -0.26
CA LEU A 124 -24.24 -5.57 -0.68
C LEU A 124 -24.42 -6.62 0.42
N SER A 125 -23.46 -6.79 1.31
CA SER A 125 -23.54 -7.73 2.43
C SER A 125 -24.33 -7.16 3.64
N GLY A 126 -24.68 -5.87 3.62
CA GLY A 126 -25.46 -5.22 4.68
C GLY A 126 -24.71 -5.08 6.01
N VAL A 127 -23.36 -5.06 5.98
CA VAL A 127 -22.55 -4.86 7.19
C VAL A 127 -22.48 -3.39 7.58
N ASP A 128 -22.27 -3.10 8.88
CA ASP A 128 -22.08 -1.73 9.38
C ASP A 128 -20.73 -1.18 8.90
N LEU A 129 -20.77 -0.56 7.72
CA LEU A 129 -19.62 -0.01 7.02
C LEU A 129 -19.44 1.47 7.34
N SER A 130 -18.22 1.87 7.60
CA SER A 130 -17.80 3.27 7.72
C SER A 130 -16.67 3.58 6.75
N VAL A 131 -16.86 4.63 5.94
CA VAL A 131 -15.92 5.03 4.88
C VAL A 131 -15.39 6.43 5.15
N PHE A 132 -14.06 6.58 5.05
CA PHE A 132 -13.38 7.88 5.03
C PHE A 132 -12.65 8.03 3.69
N GLY A 133 -12.98 9.06 2.93
CA GLY A 133 -12.39 9.34 1.64
C GLY A 133 -13.22 10.33 0.82
N LYS A 134 -12.67 10.76 -0.31
CA LYS A 134 -13.31 11.71 -1.24
C LYS A 134 -13.96 10.99 -2.40
N PHE A 135 -14.90 11.67 -3.05
CA PHE A 135 -15.54 11.27 -4.31
C PHE A 135 -16.49 10.08 -4.22
N TRP A 136 -17.02 9.83 -3.02
CA TRP A 136 -17.97 8.75 -2.77
C TRP A 136 -19.44 9.17 -2.91
N GLU A 137 -19.72 10.44 -3.07
CA GLU A 137 -21.08 11.04 -3.00
C GLU A 137 -22.03 10.48 -4.07
N LYS A 138 -21.48 9.90 -5.15
CA LYS A 138 -22.27 9.30 -6.23
C LYS A 138 -22.46 7.80 -6.10
N THR A 139 -21.63 7.14 -5.31
CA THR A 139 -21.55 5.67 -5.25
C THR A 139 -21.98 5.11 -3.90
N LEU A 140 -21.99 5.93 -2.85
CA LEU A 140 -22.36 5.48 -1.50
C LEU A 140 -23.47 6.33 -0.86
N PRO A 141 -24.32 5.69 -0.04
CA PRO A 141 -25.29 6.41 0.80
C PRO A 141 -24.57 7.31 1.81
N PRO A 142 -25.13 8.50 2.11
CA PRO A 142 -24.50 9.46 3.04
C PRO A 142 -24.21 8.90 4.43
N GLU A 143 -25.04 7.99 4.92
CA GLU A 143 -24.90 7.37 6.24
C GLU A 143 -23.67 6.47 6.39
N VAL A 144 -23.07 6.04 5.30
CA VAL A 144 -21.82 5.26 5.29
C VAL A 144 -20.59 6.17 5.36
N LEU A 145 -20.74 7.42 4.89
CA LEU A 145 -19.63 8.38 4.80
C LEU A 145 -19.41 9.05 6.16
N ARG A 146 -18.21 8.87 6.74
CA ARG A 146 -17.83 9.45 8.03
C ARG A 146 -16.95 10.68 7.91
N GLY A 147 -16.33 10.88 6.77
CA GLY A 147 -15.47 12.04 6.50
C GLY A 147 -14.70 11.94 5.20
N ASN A 148 -14.18 13.07 4.75
CA ASN A 148 -13.48 13.16 3.48
C ASN A 148 -12.04 12.61 3.56
N PHE A 149 -11.50 12.50 4.77
CA PHE A 149 -10.14 12.01 4.94
C PHE A 149 -9.79 11.84 6.44
N ILE A 150 -8.76 11.03 6.73
CA ILE A 150 -8.13 10.90 8.04
C ILE A 150 -6.67 11.35 7.89
N GLU A 151 -6.21 12.20 8.82
CA GLU A 151 -4.80 12.62 8.86
C GLU A 151 -3.88 11.40 8.98
N ASN A 152 -2.82 11.36 8.19
CA ASN A 152 -1.91 10.21 8.16
C ASN A 152 -1.30 9.88 9.54
N LYS A 153 -1.12 10.90 10.40
CA LYS A 153 -0.63 10.72 11.78
C LYS A 153 -1.64 10.00 12.70
N ASP A 154 -2.92 10.01 12.35
CA ASP A 154 -4.00 9.44 13.16
C ASP A 154 -4.47 8.07 12.62
N LEU A 155 -4.06 7.67 11.42
CA LEU A 155 -4.52 6.43 10.77
C LEU A 155 -4.31 5.18 11.64
N ASN A 156 -3.21 5.08 12.38
CA ASN A 156 -2.94 3.94 13.24
C ASN A 156 -3.99 3.76 14.34
N ARG A 157 -4.57 4.85 14.86
CA ARG A 157 -5.63 4.84 15.87
C ARG A 157 -6.92 4.22 15.30
N TYR A 158 -7.27 4.58 14.07
CA TYR A 158 -8.41 4.00 13.36
C TYR A 158 -8.17 2.53 13.03
N TYR A 159 -6.98 2.19 12.53
CA TYR A 159 -6.63 0.80 12.16
C TYR A 159 -6.58 -0.12 13.38
N ALA A 160 -6.06 0.35 14.51
CA ALA A 160 -6.03 -0.42 15.76
C ALA A 160 -7.40 -0.58 16.40
N SER A 161 -8.33 0.39 16.21
CA SER A 161 -9.62 0.42 16.89
C SER A 161 -10.73 -0.29 16.12
N ALA A 162 -10.69 -0.26 14.79
CA ALA A 162 -11.69 -0.94 13.96
C ALA A 162 -11.65 -2.46 14.14
N ASP A 163 -12.80 -3.12 14.02
CA ASP A 163 -12.88 -4.57 14.07
C ASP A 163 -12.32 -5.21 12.81
N ILE A 164 -12.69 -4.69 11.64
CA ILE A 164 -12.21 -5.12 10.32
C ILE A 164 -11.83 -3.89 9.50
N VAL A 165 -10.60 -3.83 9.02
CA VAL A 165 -10.18 -2.84 8.03
C VAL A 165 -10.20 -3.48 6.65
N LEU A 166 -11.01 -2.93 5.75
CA LEU A 166 -11.07 -3.39 4.37
C LEU A 166 -9.93 -2.82 3.53
N ASN A 167 -9.44 -3.65 2.65
CA ASN A 167 -8.56 -3.27 1.56
C ASN A 167 -9.00 -3.95 0.28
N ASP A 168 -8.67 -3.35 -0.84
CA ASP A 168 -8.65 -3.96 -2.15
C ASP A 168 -7.55 -3.34 -3.00
N HIS A 169 -7.19 -4.05 -4.05
CA HIS A 169 -6.23 -3.58 -5.03
C HIS A 169 -6.96 -3.05 -6.26
N ARG A 170 -6.41 -1.99 -6.86
CA ARG A 170 -6.84 -1.58 -8.20
C ARG A 170 -6.45 -2.67 -9.20
N GLU A 171 -7.12 -2.70 -10.34
CA GLU A 171 -6.97 -3.76 -11.33
C GLU A 171 -5.51 -3.94 -11.78
N ASP A 172 -4.82 -2.84 -12.06
CA ASP A 172 -3.41 -2.83 -12.44
C ASP A 172 -2.48 -3.33 -11.32
N MET A 173 -2.72 -2.90 -10.07
CA MET A 173 -1.99 -3.38 -8.91
C MET A 173 -2.22 -4.89 -8.70
N GLY A 174 -3.48 -5.32 -8.77
CA GLY A 174 -3.83 -6.74 -8.64
C GLY A 174 -3.22 -7.59 -9.74
N TYR A 175 -3.26 -7.13 -10.99
CA TYR A 175 -2.66 -7.83 -12.13
C TYR A 175 -1.17 -8.06 -11.95
N TYR A 176 -0.43 -7.03 -11.55
CA TYR A 176 1.01 -7.14 -11.35
C TYR A 176 1.43 -7.67 -9.97
N GLY A 177 0.51 -7.84 -9.02
CA GLY A 177 0.85 -8.30 -7.67
C GLY A 177 1.51 -7.23 -6.78
N PHE A 178 1.16 -5.96 -6.95
CA PHE A 178 1.57 -4.90 -6.04
C PHE A 178 0.72 -4.94 -4.78
N VAL A 179 1.27 -5.44 -3.70
CA VAL A 179 0.59 -5.48 -2.39
C VAL A 179 0.42 -4.06 -1.86
N SER A 180 -0.82 -3.69 -1.55
CA SER A 180 -1.17 -2.36 -1.05
C SER A 180 -0.45 -2.01 0.25
N ASN A 181 0.09 -0.78 0.35
CA ASN A 181 0.75 -0.29 1.55
C ASN A 181 -0.14 -0.33 2.80
N ARG A 182 -1.46 -0.18 2.62
CA ARG A 182 -2.42 -0.27 3.72
C ARG A 182 -2.32 -1.59 4.49
N ILE A 183 -2.01 -2.71 3.82
CA ILE A 183 -1.87 -4.00 4.50
C ILE A 183 -0.75 -3.94 5.53
N TYR A 184 0.40 -3.37 5.17
CA TYR A 184 1.53 -3.22 6.10
C TYR A 184 1.22 -2.24 7.22
N ASP A 185 0.54 -1.14 6.93
CA ASP A 185 0.19 -0.12 7.92
C ASP A 185 -0.85 -0.63 8.92
N VAL A 186 -1.89 -1.33 8.44
CA VAL A 186 -2.93 -1.93 9.30
C VAL A 186 -2.34 -2.99 10.21
N THR A 187 -1.58 -3.92 9.64
CA THR A 187 -0.98 -5.03 10.41
C THR A 187 0.04 -4.52 11.42
N ALA A 188 0.89 -3.54 11.07
CA ALA A 188 1.82 -2.91 12.00
C ALA A 188 1.11 -2.20 13.15
N SER A 189 -0.08 -1.62 12.90
CA SER A 189 -0.92 -1.00 13.93
C SER A 189 -1.64 -2.02 14.83
N GLY A 190 -1.52 -3.32 14.55
CA GLY A 190 -2.22 -4.39 15.26
C GLY A 190 -3.69 -4.55 14.84
N GLY A 191 -4.09 -3.95 13.72
CA GLY A 191 -5.42 -4.08 13.15
C GLY A 191 -5.60 -5.37 12.34
N PHE A 192 -6.85 -5.81 12.21
CA PHE A 192 -7.24 -6.92 11.36
C PHE A 192 -7.61 -6.40 9.97
N VAL A 193 -6.91 -6.86 8.93
CA VAL A 193 -7.17 -6.49 7.54
C VAL A 193 -7.86 -7.61 6.77
N PHE A 194 -8.90 -7.25 6.00
CA PHE A 194 -9.62 -8.14 5.10
C PHE A 194 -9.53 -7.57 3.68
N THR A 195 -8.94 -8.32 2.76
CA THR A 195 -8.56 -7.84 1.43
C THR A 195 -8.89 -8.84 0.33
N ASP A 196 -8.92 -8.39 -0.92
CA ASP A 196 -8.94 -9.28 -2.08
C ASP A 196 -7.68 -10.16 -2.12
N TYR A 197 -7.86 -11.36 -2.69
CA TYR A 197 -6.78 -12.34 -2.77
C TYR A 197 -5.70 -11.93 -3.77
N LEU A 198 -4.46 -11.90 -3.30
CA LEU A 198 -3.26 -11.91 -4.13
C LEU A 198 -2.34 -13.06 -3.69
N PRO A 199 -1.71 -13.81 -4.63
CA PRO A 199 -0.74 -14.84 -4.29
C PRO A 199 0.41 -14.32 -3.40
N GLU A 200 0.84 -13.09 -3.62
CA GLU A 200 1.92 -12.41 -2.87
C GLU A 200 1.56 -12.22 -1.39
N ILE A 201 0.28 -11.95 -1.09
CA ILE A 201 -0.21 -11.85 0.28
C ILE A 201 -0.20 -13.23 0.95
N ALA A 202 -0.70 -14.24 0.25
CA ALA A 202 -0.72 -15.62 0.75
C ALA A 202 0.69 -16.17 0.99
N GLU A 203 1.66 -15.85 0.11
CA GLU A 203 3.07 -16.22 0.25
C GLU A 203 3.70 -15.64 1.52
N VAL A 204 3.41 -14.36 1.82
CA VAL A 204 4.03 -13.62 2.93
C VAL A 204 3.34 -13.89 4.26
N TYR A 205 2.02 -13.79 4.27
CA TYR A 205 1.22 -13.78 5.49
C TYR A 205 0.55 -15.12 5.80
N GLY A 206 0.46 -16.03 4.80
CA GLY A 206 -0.33 -17.25 4.93
C GLY A 206 -1.77 -16.91 5.34
N ASP A 207 -2.25 -17.59 6.38
CA ASP A 207 -3.60 -17.40 6.93
C ASP A 207 -3.71 -16.21 7.91
N SER A 208 -2.64 -15.46 8.15
CA SER A 208 -2.68 -14.35 9.11
C SER A 208 -3.25 -13.05 8.55
N VAL A 209 -3.41 -12.94 7.23
CA VAL A 209 -4.20 -11.90 6.56
C VAL A 209 -5.39 -12.53 5.89
N ALA A 210 -6.59 -12.07 6.23
CA ALA A 210 -7.83 -12.59 5.67
C ALA A 210 -8.03 -12.11 4.23
N THR A 211 -8.35 -13.04 3.31
CA THR A 211 -8.55 -12.72 1.90
C THR A 211 -9.86 -13.29 1.37
N TYR A 212 -10.37 -12.69 0.28
CA TYR A 212 -11.52 -13.17 -0.48
C TYR A 212 -11.24 -13.09 -1.99
N LYS A 213 -11.85 -13.97 -2.77
CA LYS A 213 -11.73 -14.00 -4.23
C LYS A 213 -12.92 -13.38 -4.94
N ASP A 214 -14.12 -13.56 -4.38
CA ASP A 214 -15.36 -13.08 -4.94
C ASP A 214 -16.35 -12.60 -3.86
N TYR A 215 -17.54 -12.16 -4.29
CA TYR A 215 -18.58 -11.67 -3.39
C TYR A 215 -19.11 -12.73 -2.42
N TYR A 216 -19.23 -13.98 -2.83
CA TYR A 216 -19.80 -15.03 -2.00
C TYR A 216 -18.85 -15.38 -0.86
N GLU A 217 -17.56 -15.51 -1.18
CA GLU A 217 -16.51 -15.72 -0.20
C GLU A 217 -16.34 -14.50 0.73
N PHE A 218 -16.44 -13.28 0.18
CA PHE A 218 -16.44 -12.05 0.98
C PHE A 218 -17.57 -12.06 2.02
N ARG A 219 -18.81 -12.31 1.58
CA ARG A 219 -19.99 -12.27 2.43
C ARG A 219 -19.95 -13.32 3.54
N GLU A 220 -19.51 -14.52 3.23
CA GLU A 220 -19.35 -15.59 4.22
C GLU A 220 -18.30 -15.21 5.26
N LYS A 221 -17.11 -14.85 4.81
CA LYS A 221 -15.97 -14.55 5.68
C LYS A 221 -16.16 -13.30 6.52
N ILE A 222 -16.74 -12.24 5.98
CA ILE A 222 -16.92 -11.00 6.77
C ILE A 222 -17.87 -11.25 7.93
N GLY A 223 -18.96 -12.00 7.71
CA GLY A 223 -19.88 -12.40 8.77
C GLY A 223 -19.20 -13.28 9.84
N TYR A 224 -18.39 -14.24 9.41
CA TYR A 224 -17.61 -15.07 10.30
C TYR A 224 -16.65 -14.22 11.15
N TYR A 225 -15.84 -13.38 10.52
CA TYR A 225 -14.87 -12.58 11.27
C TYR A 225 -15.52 -11.55 12.19
N LEU A 226 -16.66 -10.97 11.85
CA LEU A 226 -17.40 -10.07 12.76
C LEU A 226 -17.86 -10.82 14.03
N ALA A 227 -18.26 -12.08 13.90
CA ALA A 227 -18.73 -12.91 15.01
C ALA A 227 -17.60 -13.50 15.88
N HIS A 228 -16.33 -13.49 15.40
CA HIS A 228 -15.21 -14.17 16.07
C HIS A 228 -14.04 -13.20 16.35
N PRO A 229 -14.17 -12.32 17.36
CA PRO A 229 -13.13 -11.34 17.69
C PRO A 229 -11.80 -11.99 18.13
N GLU A 230 -11.84 -13.16 18.75
CA GLU A 230 -10.65 -13.93 19.15
C GLU A 230 -9.83 -14.42 17.96
N VAL A 231 -10.51 -14.81 16.86
CA VAL A 231 -9.84 -15.21 15.61
C VAL A 231 -9.16 -14.01 14.98
N ARG A 232 -9.89 -12.87 14.90
CA ARG A 232 -9.31 -11.61 14.39
C ARG A 232 -8.06 -11.22 15.18
N ALA A 233 -8.13 -11.26 16.51
CA ALA A 233 -7.02 -10.88 17.38
C ALA A 233 -5.78 -11.78 17.16
N ALA A 234 -5.97 -13.09 17.06
CA ALA A 234 -4.88 -14.04 16.82
C ALA A 234 -4.22 -13.82 15.44
N MET A 235 -5.03 -13.62 14.40
CA MET A 235 -4.54 -13.34 13.04
C MET A 235 -3.80 -12.00 12.98
N ALA A 236 -4.36 -10.93 13.55
CA ALA A 236 -3.75 -9.61 13.57
C ALA A 236 -2.40 -9.60 14.30
N GLU A 237 -2.28 -10.30 15.43
CA GLU A 237 -1.02 -10.43 16.17
C GLU A 237 0.06 -11.12 15.33
N LYS A 238 -0.29 -12.23 14.66
CA LYS A 238 0.63 -12.95 13.79
C LYS A 238 1.06 -12.12 12.60
N ALA A 239 0.11 -11.43 11.94
CA ALA A 239 0.39 -10.54 10.81
C ALA A 239 1.29 -9.37 11.23
N LYS A 240 1.06 -8.79 12.40
CA LYS A 240 1.91 -7.73 12.98
C LYS A 240 3.35 -8.20 13.13
N GLN A 241 3.57 -9.38 13.70
CA GLN A 241 4.91 -9.94 13.88
C GLN A 241 5.62 -10.11 12.55
N ILE A 242 4.94 -10.65 11.52
CA ILE A 242 5.49 -10.80 10.17
C ILE A 242 5.88 -9.43 9.59
N THR A 243 4.99 -8.44 9.70
CA THR A 243 5.22 -7.10 9.15
C THR A 243 6.41 -6.41 9.81
N LEU A 244 6.44 -6.37 11.13
CA LEU A 244 7.53 -5.72 11.87
C LEU A 244 8.87 -6.43 11.69
N ALA A 245 8.85 -7.75 11.50
CA ALA A 245 10.07 -8.52 11.22
C ALA A 245 10.64 -8.28 9.82
N ASN A 246 9.81 -7.92 8.81
CA ASN A 246 10.25 -7.98 7.41
C ASN A 246 10.02 -6.70 6.60
N PHE A 247 9.03 -5.86 6.95
CA PHE A 247 8.53 -4.80 6.07
C PHE A 247 8.54 -3.42 6.73
N THR A 248 9.64 -3.07 7.39
CA THR A 248 9.83 -1.73 7.97
C THR A 248 10.69 -0.84 7.08
N ASN A 249 10.54 0.48 7.25
CA ASN A 249 11.37 1.47 6.57
C ASN A 249 12.87 1.25 6.78
N ASP A 250 13.31 0.80 7.97
CA ASP A 250 14.71 0.49 8.24
C ASP A 250 15.23 -0.69 7.38
N LYS A 251 14.37 -1.70 7.17
CA LYS A 251 14.73 -2.83 6.31
C LYS A 251 14.78 -2.42 4.85
N ALA A 252 13.83 -1.63 4.40
CA ALA A 252 13.86 -1.07 3.05
C ALA A 252 15.09 -0.19 2.83
N ALA A 253 15.44 0.67 3.79
CA ALA A 253 16.62 1.50 3.73
C ALA A 253 17.92 0.69 3.57
N ARG A 254 18.04 -0.45 4.26
CA ARG A 254 19.20 -1.37 4.09
C ARG A 254 19.26 -1.98 2.71
N ILE A 255 18.10 -2.33 2.12
CA ILE A 255 18.06 -2.85 0.75
C ILE A 255 18.51 -1.77 -0.23
N PHE A 256 18.00 -0.54 -0.10
CA PHE A 256 18.41 0.59 -0.95
C PHE A 256 19.90 0.93 -0.80
N ASP A 257 20.42 0.94 0.41
CA ASP A 257 21.86 1.12 0.67
C ASP A 257 22.70 0.05 -0.06
N GLY A 258 22.25 -1.22 0.01
CA GLY A 258 22.88 -2.33 -0.75
C GLY A 258 22.83 -2.11 -2.26
N ILE A 259 21.70 -1.63 -2.80
CA ILE A 259 21.55 -1.31 -4.22
C ILE A 259 22.58 -0.24 -4.62
N PHE A 260 22.64 0.89 -3.89
CA PHE A 260 23.56 1.98 -4.18
C PHE A 260 25.04 1.56 -4.10
N LYS A 261 25.42 0.69 -3.16
CA LYS A 261 26.78 0.17 -3.05
C LYS A 261 27.18 -0.68 -4.26
N ASN A 262 26.23 -1.38 -4.87
CA ASN A 262 26.49 -2.29 -5.99
C ASN A 262 26.46 -1.61 -7.38
N ILE A 263 25.96 -0.38 -7.50
CA ILE A 263 26.02 0.38 -8.75
C ILE A 263 27.51 0.72 -9.03
N LYS A 264 28.01 0.21 -10.16
CA LYS A 264 29.34 0.54 -10.68
C LYS A 264 29.19 1.69 -11.68
N LYS A 265 29.88 2.79 -11.46
CA LYS A 265 30.06 3.89 -12.41
C LYS A 265 31.45 3.88 -12.96
#